data_c2627b95563b2c9d6b6d6d86f41f002a
#
_entry.id   c2627b95563b2c9d6b6d6d86f41f002a
#
_cell.length_a   1.000
_cell.length_b   1.000
_cell.length_c   1.000
_cell.angle_alpha   90.00
_cell.angle_beta   90.00
_cell.angle_gamma   90.00
#
_symmetry.space_group_name_H-M   'P 1'
#
loop_
_entity.id
_entity.type
_entity.pdbx_description
1 polymer ?
#
loop_
_entity_poly.entity_id
_entity_poly.type
_entity_poly.pdbx_seq_one_letter_code
_entity_poly.pdbx_strand_id
1 'polypeptide(L)'
;YSYGQAVNRILDSGKLKREDIWITSKCWNDSHERSQVMSACKRSLENLGLEYLDLYLVHWPMGYSNDPESGLKISDVDYLETWKGMEDVFRAGLAKSIGVSNFNIDQLERLHANCNIKPAVNQFEVHPYLSNCELVDYCKSQSVHVTAYTPIGKGGSSNLSKDPVLVQLSYKYNKTWAQIALRYNIQRGISVVPKTSNKDRLVENISIFDFELTGPEMDAIRDIDREQRMVTFDATKNHPFYPFEEPKD
;
A
#
# COMPACT_ATOMS: atom_id res chain seq x y z
N TYR A 1 6.52 -22.30 0.73
CA TYR A 1 7.75 -21.50 0.64
C TYR A 1 7.50 -20.14 1.24
N SER A 2 8.39 -19.65 2.12
CA SER A 2 8.34 -18.26 2.59
C SER A 2 8.72 -17.31 1.44
N TYR A 3 8.28 -16.06 1.53
CA TYR A 3 8.64 -15.03 0.54
C TYR A 3 10.16 -14.85 0.42
N GLY A 4 10.87 -14.84 1.56
CA GLY A 4 12.34 -14.79 1.59
C GLY A 4 13.01 -15.93 0.84
N GLN A 5 12.53 -17.16 1.00
CA GLN A 5 13.07 -18.32 0.24
C GLN A 5 12.88 -18.15 -1.27
N ALA A 6 11.76 -17.57 -1.70
CA ALA A 6 11.52 -17.32 -3.14
C ALA A 6 12.47 -16.25 -3.70
N VAL A 7 12.67 -15.17 -2.96
CA VAL A 7 13.60 -14.08 -3.34
C VAL A 7 15.03 -14.63 -3.40
N ASN A 8 15.49 -15.30 -2.37
CA ASN A 8 16.87 -15.83 -2.32
C ASN A 8 17.12 -16.83 -3.45
N ARG A 9 16.17 -17.73 -3.73
CA ARG A 9 16.28 -18.67 -4.86
C ARG A 9 16.50 -17.97 -6.20
N ILE A 10 15.81 -16.86 -6.49
CA ILE A 10 15.98 -16.14 -7.75
C ILE A 10 17.31 -15.41 -7.81
N LEU A 11 17.77 -14.84 -6.69
CA LEU A 11 19.07 -14.20 -6.57
C LEU A 11 20.21 -15.22 -6.74
N ASP A 12 20.13 -16.36 -6.03
CA ASP A 12 21.12 -17.46 -6.10
C ASP A 12 21.21 -18.07 -7.50
N SER A 13 20.13 -18.02 -8.28
CA SER A 13 20.13 -18.51 -9.66
C SER A 13 20.90 -17.63 -10.64
N GLY A 14 21.30 -16.41 -10.21
CA GLY A 14 21.97 -15.41 -11.04
C GLY A 14 21.10 -14.78 -12.14
N LYS A 15 19.79 -15.08 -12.18
CA LYS A 15 18.86 -14.52 -13.18
C LYS A 15 18.56 -13.04 -12.93
N LEU A 16 18.55 -12.63 -11.67
CA LEU A 16 18.35 -11.25 -11.24
C LEU A 16 19.39 -10.90 -10.18
N LYS A 17 19.82 -9.64 -10.15
CA LYS A 17 20.60 -9.08 -9.06
C LYS A 17 19.67 -8.50 -8.01
N ARG A 18 20.17 -8.28 -6.79
CA ARG A 18 19.38 -7.65 -5.72
C ARG A 18 18.85 -6.25 -6.11
N GLU A 19 19.60 -5.52 -6.91
CA GLU A 19 19.24 -4.17 -7.41
C GLU A 19 18.13 -4.19 -8.47
N ASP A 20 17.87 -5.33 -9.11
CA ASP A 20 16.80 -5.48 -10.10
C ASP A 20 15.42 -5.73 -9.46
N ILE A 21 15.38 -5.92 -8.13
CA ILE A 21 14.16 -6.27 -7.40
C ILE A 21 13.86 -5.19 -6.36
N TRP A 22 12.62 -4.64 -6.41
CA TRP A 22 12.13 -3.73 -5.40
C TRP A 22 11.38 -4.49 -4.30
N ILE A 23 11.92 -4.47 -3.08
CA ILE A 23 11.35 -5.16 -1.92
C ILE A 23 10.83 -4.16 -0.90
N THR A 24 9.55 -4.27 -0.59
CA THR A 24 8.87 -3.45 0.42
C THR A 24 8.46 -4.31 1.61
N SER A 25 8.71 -3.84 2.83
CA SER A 25 8.14 -4.39 4.06
C SER A 25 7.51 -3.27 4.90
N LYS A 26 6.85 -3.65 5.98
CA LYS A 26 6.12 -2.70 6.83
C LYS A 26 6.41 -2.95 8.32
N CYS A 27 6.50 -1.86 9.08
CA CYS A 27 6.48 -1.87 10.53
C CYS A 27 5.05 -2.15 10.98
N TRP A 28 4.84 -3.27 11.67
CA TRP A 28 3.53 -3.62 12.17
C TRP A 28 3.14 -2.78 13.39
N ASN A 29 1.87 -2.74 13.68
CA ASN A 29 1.26 -1.85 14.66
C ASN A 29 1.67 -2.15 16.12
N ASP A 30 2.26 -3.32 16.38
CA ASP A 30 2.83 -3.71 17.68
C ASP A 30 4.24 -3.17 17.96
N SER A 31 4.82 -2.48 17.00
CA SER A 31 6.22 -2.02 17.04
C SER A 31 6.34 -0.51 16.77
N HIS A 32 5.37 0.27 17.27
CA HIS A 32 5.28 1.72 17.04
C HIS A 32 6.21 2.56 17.92
N GLU A 33 6.69 2.05 19.05
CA GLU A 33 7.70 2.76 19.84
C GLU A 33 8.98 2.93 19.02
N ARG A 34 9.57 4.13 19.05
CA ARG A 34 10.79 4.45 18.30
C ARG A 34 11.90 3.39 18.48
N SER A 35 12.07 2.91 19.72
CA SER A 35 13.05 1.87 20.07
C SER A 35 12.77 0.52 19.40
N GLN A 36 11.52 0.23 19.06
CA GLN A 36 11.07 -1.06 18.50
C GLN A 36 11.13 -1.10 16.97
N VAL A 37 10.99 0.06 16.29
CA VAL A 37 10.97 0.16 14.82
C VAL A 37 12.21 -0.45 14.18
N MET A 38 13.38 -0.14 14.71
CA MET A 38 14.67 -0.68 14.24
C MET A 38 14.72 -2.20 14.35
N SER A 39 14.27 -2.75 15.46
CA SER A 39 14.25 -4.19 15.71
C SER A 39 13.23 -4.90 14.80
N ALA A 40 12.09 -4.28 14.54
CA ALA A 40 11.07 -4.78 13.61
C ALA A 40 11.58 -4.81 12.16
N CYS A 41 12.33 -3.78 11.74
CA CYS A 41 12.98 -3.75 10.43
C CYS A 41 14.01 -4.87 10.29
N LYS A 42 14.89 -5.04 11.28
CA LYS A 42 15.90 -6.12 11.29
C LYS A 42 15.25 -7.50 11.23
N ARG A 43 14.19 -7.77 11.99
CA ARG A 43 13.43 -9.03 11.88
C ARG A 43 12.87 -9.25 10.47
N SER A 44 12.38 -8.18 9.81
CA SER A 44 11.92 -8.27 8.43
C SER A 44 13.05 -8.67 7.49
N LEU A 45 14.24 -8.08 7.64
CA LEU A 45 15.43 -8.39 6.85
C LEU A 45 15.91 -9.83 7.08
N GLU A 46 15.99 -10.27 8.34
CA GLU A 46 16.33 -11.65 8.72
C GLU A 46 15.37 -12.68 8.08
N ASN A 47 14.06 -12.43 8.18
CA ASN A 47 13.04 -13.29 7.58
C ASN A 47 13.11 -13.35 6.04
N LEU A 48 13.60 -12.30 5.42
CA LEU A 48 13.77 -12.21 3.97
C LEU A 48 15.16 -12.72 3.51
N GLY A 49 16.13 -12.79 4.41
CA GLY A 49 17.52 -13.09 4.09
C GLY A 49 18.17 -11.95 3.29
N LEU A 50 17.87 -10.70 3.62
CA LEU A 50 18.33 -9.51 2.89
C LEU A 50 19.09 -8.55 3.82
N GLU A 51 19.98 -7.75 3.22
CA GLU A 51 20.75 -6.73 3.94
C GLU A 51 20.01 -5.38 4.01
N TYR A 52 19.13 -5.09 3.03
CA TYR A 52 18.36 -3.86 2.98
C TYR A 52 16.98 -4.08 2.33
N LEU A 53 16.05 -3.19 2.66
CA LEU A 53 14.78 -3.01 1.96
C LEU A 53 14.89 -1.83 0.98
N ASP A 54 14.17 -1.88 -0.12
CA ASP A 54 14.04 -0.71 -1.00
C ASP A 54 13.08 0.31 -0.39
N LEU A 55 12.04 -0.18 0.32
CA LEU A 55 11.06 0.65 0.99
C LEU A 55 10.60 -0.01 2.31
N TYR A 56 10.57 0.77 3.39
CA TYR A 56 9.98 0.38 4.65
C TYR A 56 8.86 1.35 5.02
N LEU A 57 7.67 0.83 5.36
CA LEU A 57 6.47 1.63 5.61
C LEU A 57 5.99 1.47 7.05
N VAL A 58 5.49 2.55 7.66
CA VAL A 58 4.57 2.43 8.80
C VAL A 58 3.26 1.86 8.26
N HIS A 59 2.78 0.72 8.81
CA HIS A 59 1.66 -0.02 8.22
C HIS A 59 0.31 0.71 8.41
N TRP A 60 0.12 1.32 9.58
CA TRP A 60 -1.03 2.14 9.95
C TRP A 60 -0.56 3.28 10.85
N PRO A 61 -1.27 4.41 10.93
CA PRO A 61 -0.92 5.47 11.89
C PRO A 61 -1.19 5.07 13.35
N MET A 62 -1.90 3.97 13.56
CA MET A 62 -2.35 3.48 14.86
C MET A 62 -1.42 2.40 15.40
N GLY A 63 -0.94 2.56 16.65
CA GLY A 63 -0.25 1.52 17.38
C GLY A 63 -1.23 0.64 18.18
N TYR A 64 -1.03 -0.67 18.19
CA TYR A 64 -1.72 -1.60 19.06
C TYR A 64 -0.95 -2.92 19.16
N SER A 65 -1.21 -3.68 20.22
CA SER A 65 -0.74 -5.05 20.39
C SER A 65 -1.92 -6.00 20.59
N ASN A 66 -1.72 -7.27 20.21
CA ASN A 66 -2.65 -8.34 20.57
C ASN A 66 -2.07 -9.08 21.76
N ASP A 67 -2.69 -8.89 22.92
CA ASP A 67 -2.36 -9.64 24.11
C ASP A 67 -3.18 -10.94 24.13
N PRO A 68 -2.57 -12.12 24.35
CA PRO A 68 -3.28 -13.40 24.35
C PRO A 68 -4.39 -13.50 25.41
N GLU A 69 -4.26 -12.78 26.54
CA GLU A 69 -5.21 -12.84 27.66
C GLU A 69 -6.25 -11.71 27.58
N SER A 70 -5.84 -10.50 27.21
CA SER A 70 -6.70 -9.30 27.21
C SER A 70 -7.19 -8.86 25.82
N GLY A 71 -6.73 -9.51 24.75
CA GLY A 71 -7.11 -9.21 23.36
C GLY A 71 -6.41 -7.97 22.80
N LEU A 72 -7.13 -7.17 22.00
CA LEU A 72 -6.60 -5.96 21.37
C LEU A 72 -6.32 -4.88 22.41
N LYS A 73 -5.07 -4.47 22.55
CA LYS A 73 -4.63 -3.39 23.42
C LYS A 73 -4.16 -2.20 22.56
N ILE A 74 -4.92 -1.11 22.62
CA ILE A 74 -4.57 0.14 21.93
C ILE A 74 -3.33 0.75 22.60
N SER A 75 -2.41 1.26 21.77
CA SER A 75 -1.22 2.01 22.18
C SER A 75 -1.47 3.49 21.96
N ASP A 76 -1.05 4.33 22.88
CA ASP A 76 -1.10 5.79 22.80
C ASP A 76 0.16 6.40 22.14
N VAL A 77 1.07 5.56 21.65
CA VAL A 77 2.28 6.00 20.97
C VAL A 77 1.92 6.82 19.73
N ASP A 78 2.39 8.06 19.71
CA ASP A 78 2.21 8.95 18.58
C ASP A 78 3.00 8.46 17.36
N TYR A 79 2.37 8.43 16.18
CA TYR A 79 3.04 8.04 14.94
C TYR A 79 4.24 8.93 14.57
N LEU A 80 4.34 10.13 15.13
CA LEU A 80 5.54 10.97 14.99
C LEU A 80 6.76 10.34 15.69
N GLU A 81 6.56 9.65 16.82
CA GLU A 81 7.64 8.89 17.47
C GLU A 81 8.02 7.66 16.63
N THR A 82 7.02 6.97 16.08
CA THR A 82 7.25 5.88 15.12
C THR A 82 8.06 6.38 13.92
N TRP A 83 7.72 7.57 13.40
CA TRP A 83 8.43 8.16 12.27
C TRP A 83 9.90 8.47 12.57
N LYS A 84 10.22 8.94 13.77
CA LYS A 84 11.63 9.11 14.19
C LYS A 84 12.39 7.77 14.14
N GLY A 85 11.75 6.67 14.53
CA GLY A 85 12.31 5.33 14.38
C GLY A 85 12.50 4.92 12.91
N MET A 86 11.59 5.32 12.01
CA MET A 86 11.74 5.12 10.57
C MET A 86 12.93 5.91 10.01
N GLU A 87 13.11 7.15 10.43
CA GLU A 87 14.28 7.95 10.07
C GLU A 87 15.59 7.32 10.55
N ASP A 88 15.59 6.72 11.75
CA ASP A 88 16.75 5.99 12.27
C ASP A 88 17.06 4.74 11.40
N VAL A 89 16.05 4.01 10.95
CA VAL A 89 16.18 2.88 9.99
C VAL A 89 16.81 3.35 8.67
N PHE A 90 16.32 4.47 8.13
CA PHE A 90 16.86 5.06 6.90
C PHE A 90 18.32 5.48 7.07
N ARG A 91 18.66 6.20 8.13
CA ARG A 91 20.05 6.64 8.42
C ARG A 91 21.01 5.46 8.64
N ALA A 92 20.51 4.34 9.15
CA ALA A 92 21.26 3.10 9.30
C ALA A 92 21.46 2.32 7.99
N GLY A 93 20.85 2.76 6.87
CA GLY A 93 20.96 2.11 5.57
C GLY A 93 20.18 0.80 5.46
N LEU A 94 19.30 0.48 6.43
CA LEU A 94 18.48 -0.74 6.41
C LEU A 94 17.30 -0.64 5.44
N ALA A 95 16.91 0.58 5.07
CA ALA A 95 15.93 0.87 4.02
C ALA A 95 16.43 2.03 3.16
N LYS A 96 16.34 1.90 1.83
CA LYS A 96 16.70 2.96 0.87
C LYS A 96 15.68 4.09 0.84
N SER A 97 14.43 3.78 1.17
CA SER A 97 13.33 4.74 1.27
C SER A 97 12.44 4.37 2.43
N ILE A 98 11.81 5.38 3.03
CA ILE A 98 10.82 5.20 4.08
C ILE A 98 9.52 5.89 3.69
N GLY A 99 8.40 5.35 4.17
CA GLY A 99 7.08 5.88 3.86
C GLY A 99 6.04 5.42 4.87
N VAL A 100 4.80 5.70 4.55
CA VAL A 100 3.65 5.41 5.38
C VAL A 100 2.59 4.61 4.62
N SER A 101 1.65 4.05 5.34
CA SER A 101 0.49 3.38 4.75
C SER A 101 -0.76 3.74 5.56
N ASN A 102 -1.87 3.97 4.86
CA ASN A 102 -3.17 4.34 5.44
C ASN A 102 -3.19 5.69 6.19
N PHE A 103 -2.34 6.62 5.82
CA PHE A 103 -2.38 7.98 6.38
C PHE A 103 -3.35 8.84 5.56
N ASN A 104 -4.21 9.60 6.25
CA ASN A 104 -5.06 10.64 5.65
C ASN A 104 -4.29 11.96 5.47
N ILE A 105 -4.96 12.97 4.90
CA ILE A 105 -4.34 14.27 4.59
C ILE A 105 -3.83 14.95 5.87
N ASP A 106 -4.67 15.08 6.91
CA ASP A 106 -4.29 15.75 8.17
C ASP A 106 -3.08 15.08 8.83
N GLN A 107 -3.03 13.74 8.80
CA GLN A 107 -1.91 12.99 9.34
C GLN A 107 -0.62 13.20 8.54
N LEU A 108 -0.72 13.30 7.21
CA LEU A 108 0.42 13.61 6.35
C LEU A 108 0.89 15.05 6.56
N GLU A 109 0.00 16.03 6.68
CA GLU A 109 0.35 17.42 6.98
C GLU A 109 1.08 17.53 8.31
N ARG A 110 0.52 16.91 9.34
CA ARG A 110 1.15 16.88 10.66
C ARG A 110 2.52 16.19 10.62
N LEU A 111 2.65 15.10 9.87
CA LEU A 111 3.92 14.41 9.68
C LEU A 111 4.93 15.29 8.97
N HIS A 112 4.55 15.93 7.86
CA HIS A 112 5.43 16.81 7.09
C HIS A 112 5.94 18.00 7.90
N ALA A 113 5.11 18.55 8.79
CA ALA A 113 5.49 19.67 9.66
C ALA A 113 6.50 19.24 10.76
N ASN A 114 6.64 17.95 11.05
CA ASN A 114 7.41 17.44 12.19
C ASN A 114 8.51 16.43 11.83
N CYS A 115 8.73 16.12 10.55
CA CYS A 115 9.74 15.18 10.10
C CYS A 115 11.01 15.86 9.60
N ASN A 116 12.16 15.18 9.71
CA ASN A 116 13.41 15.60 9.05
C ASN A 116 13.54 14.97 7.64
N ILE A 117 12.99 13.76 7.46
CA ILE A 117 12.96 13.04 6.20
C ILE A 117 11.49 12.85 5.84
N LYS A 118 11.07 13.40 4.70
CA LYS A 118 9.68 13.25 4.23
C LYS A 118 9.38 11.80 3.81
N PRO A 119 8.14 11.31 4.00
CA PRO A 119 7.74 10.02 3.47
C PRO A 119 7.81 10.01 1.94
N ALA A 120 8.50 9.00 1.37
CA ALA A 120 8.59 8.84 -0.08
C ALA A 120 7.31 8.28 -0.69
N VAL A 121 6.55 7.51 0.10
CA VAL A 121 5.34 6.79 -0.34
C VAL A 121 4.26 6.89 0.71
N ASN A 122 3.00 7.04 0.28
CA ASN A 122 1.82 6.65 1.05
C ASN A 122 1.12 5.50 0.31
N GLN A 123 1.00 4.34 0.97
CA GLN A 123 0.31 3.19 0.40
C GLN A 123 -1.07 3.05 1.03
N PHE A 124 -2.14 3.16 0.25
CA PHE A 124 -3.52 3.06 0.74
C PHE A 124 -4.43 2.36 -0.27
N GLU A 125 -5.67 2.10 0.13
CA GLU A 125 -6.65 1.43 -0.72
C GLU A 125 -7.07 2.34 -1.88
N VAL A 126 -6.86 1.88 -3.13
CA VAL A 126 -7.33 2.57 -4.34
C VAL A 126 -7.79 1.56 -5.37
N HIS A 127 -9.03 1.68 -5.82
CA HIS A 127 -9.65 0.88 -6.89
C HIS A 127 -10.83 1.67 -7.51
N PRO A 128 -11.46 1.21 -8.60
CA PRO A 128 -12.52 1.97 -9.27
C PRO A 128 -13.70 2.39 -8.39
N TYR A 129 -14.01 1.64 -7.31
CA TYR A 129 -15.08 2.01 -6.36
C TYR A 129 -14.59 2.80 -5.15
N LEU A 130 -13.29 3.11 -5.09
CA LEU A 130 -12.66 3.98 -4.10
C LEU A 130 -11.44 4.66 -4.73
N SER A 131 -11.68 5.71 -5.48
CA SER A 131 -10.63 6.41 -6.24
C SER A 131 -9.71 7.26 -5.37
N ASN A 132 -10.17 7.67 -4.18
CA ASN A 132 -9.43 8.51 -3.23
C ASN A 132 -8.75 9.73 -3.89
N CYS A 133 -9.48 10.41 -4.79
CA CYS A 133 -8.90 11.46 -5.65
C CYS A 133 -8.22 12.55 -4.84
N GLU A 134 -8.85 13.08 -3.79
CA GLU A 134 -8.30 14.14 -2.96
C GLU A 134 -6.97 13.73 -2.30
N LEU A 135 -6.91 12.55 -1.69
CA LEU A 135 -5.70 12.05 -1.06
C LEU A 135 -4.60 11.76 -2.10
N VAL A 136 -4.96 11.24 -3.27
CA VAL A 136 -4.01 11.01 -4.37
C VAL A 136 -3.42 12.33 -4.85
N ASP A 137 -4.25 13.36 -5.06
CA ASP A 137 -3.81 14.66 -5.56
C ASP A 137 -2.99 15.40 -4.50
N TYR A 138 -3.38 15.31 -3.23
CA TYR A 138 -2.57 15.82 -2.12
C TYR A 138 -1.18 15.16 -2.10
N CYS A 139 -1.10 13.83 -2.13
CA CYS A 139 0.18 13.11 -2.14
C CYS A 139 1.07 13.57 -3.31
N LYS A 140 0.52 13.68 -4.52
CA LYS A 140 1.25 14.16 -5.70
C LYS A 140 1.76 15.59 -5.51
N SER A 141 0.94 16.49 -4.97
CA SER A 141 1.33 17.89 -4.71
C SER A 141 2.51 17.99 -3.74
N GLN A 142 2.61 17.03 -2.82
CA GLN A 142 3.70 16.94 -1.82
C GLN A 142 4.89 16.09 -2.28
N SER A 143 4.90 15.61 -3.54
CA SER A 143 5.90 14.68 -4.07
C SER A 143 5.97 13.35 -3.30
N VAL A 144 4.86 12.91 -2.73
CA VAL A 144 4.69 11.60 -2.10
C VAL A 144 4.11 10.64 -3.14
N HIS A 145 4.82 9.56 -3.45
CA HIS A 145 4.33 8.57 -4.40
C HIS A 145 3.17 7.75 -3.80
N VAL A 146 2.17 7.46 -4.62
CA VAL A 146 1.02 6.66 -4.19
C VAL A 146 1.17 5.21 -4.66
N THR A 147 0.96 4.28 -3.73
CA THR A 147 0.85 2.85 -4.04
C THR A 147 -0.55 2.35 -3.63
N ALA A 148 -1.26 1.76 -4.58
CA ALA A 148 -2.58 1.18 -4.35
C ALA A 148 -2.48 -0.26 -3.85
N TYR A 149 -2.95 -0.54 -2.64
CA TYR A 149 -3.26 -1.90 -2.27
C TYR A 149 -4.74 -2.21 -2.59
N THR A 150 -5.10 -3.49 -2.65
CA THR A 150 -6.41 -3.94 -3.15
C THR A 150 -6.85 -3.28 -4.49
N PRO A 151 -5.97 -3.10 -5.48
CA PRO A 151 -6.27 -2.29 -6.67
C PRO A 151 -7.37 -2.87 -7.56
N ILE A 152 -7.75 -4.12 -7.33
CA ILE A 152 -8.85 -4.83 -7.99
C ILE A 152 -9.98 -5.20 -6.99
N GLY A 153 -10.03 -4.49 -5.84
CA GLY A 153 -10.92 -4.85 -4.75
C GLY A 153 -10.53 -6.20 -4.09
N LYS A 154 -11.33 -6.67 -3.15
CA LYS A 154 -11.13 -8.00 -2.52
C LYS A 154 -11.67 -9.15 -3.40
N GLY A 155 -11.33 -9.18 -4.68
CA GLY A 155 -11.81 -10.21 -5.61
C GLY A 155 -13.33 -10.18 -5.79
N GLY A 156 -14.00 -11.32 -5.66
CA GLY A 156 -15.46 -11.44 -5.90
C GLY A 156 -16.36 -10.65 -4.93
N SER A 157 -15.84 -10.11 -3.83
CA SER A 157 -16.65 -9.39 -2.84
C SER A 157 -17.00 -7.96 -3.25
N SER A 158 -16.28 -7.36 -4.20
CA SER A 158 -16.46 -5.97 -4.62
C SER A 158 -17.45 -5.75 -5.75
N ASN A 159 -17.92 -6.80 -6.41
CA ASN A 159 -18.71 -6.73 -7.66
C ASN A 159 -18.04 -5.95 -8.84
N LEU A 160 -16.79 -5.51 -8.71
CA LEU A 160 -16.06 -4.84 -9.80
C LEU A 160 -16.03 -5.67 -11.09
N SER A 161 -15.95 -7.00 -10.96
CA SER A 161 -15.97 -7.92 -12.11
C SER A 161 -17.27 -7.91 -12.92
N LYS A 162 -18.34 -7.34 -12.36
CA LYS A 162 -19.67 -7.25 -12.98
C LYS A 162 -20.05 -5.82 -13.32
N ASP A 163 -19.17 -4.85 -13.04
CA ASP A 163 -19.44 -3.46 -13.35
C ASP A 163 -19.55 -3.25 -14.87
N PRO A 164 -20.64 -2.64 -15.36
CA PRO A 164 -20.87 -2.49 -16.80
C PRO A 164 -19.76 -1.73 -17.52
N VAL A 165 -19.18 -0.71 -16.89
CA VAL A 165 -18.09 0.09 -17.48
C VAL A 165 -16.84 -0.78 -17.65
N LEU A 166 -16.44 -1.50 -16.60
CA LEU A 166 -15.26 -2.37 -16.65
C LEU A 166 -15.45 -3.54 -17.61
N VAL A 167 -16.66 -4.12 -17.67
CA VAL A 167 -17.01 -5.20 -18.60
C VAL A 167 -16.96 -4.71 -20.04
N GLN A 168 -17.54 -3.54 -20.35
CA GLN A 168 -17.50 -2.96 -21.69
C GLN A 168 -16.06 -2.71 -22.16
N LEU A 169 -15.23 -2.12 -21.30
CA LEU A 169 -13.83 -1.86 -21.61
C LEU A 169 -13.01 -3.15 -21.77
N SER A 170 -13.34 -4.19 -21.00
CA SER A 170 -12.75 -5.52 -21.14
C SER A 170 -12.94 -6.08 -22.55
N TYR A 171 -14.15 -6.00 -23.10
CA TYR A 171 -14.42 -6.42 -24.47
C TYR A 171 -13.69 -5.56 -25.50
N LYS A 172 -13.70 -4.24 -25.32
CA LYS A 172 -13.03 -3.32 -26.27
C LYS A 172 -11.55 -3.60 -26.41
N TYR A 173 -10.86 -3.81 -25.29
CA TYR A 173 -9.40 -4.00 -25.26
C TYR A 173 -8.96 -5.46 -25.33
N ASN A 174 -9.91 -6.41 -25.34
CA ASN A 174 -9.61 -7.84 -25.18
C ASN A 174 -8.72 -8.11 -23.94
N LYS A 175 -9.09 -7.48 -22.83
CA LYS A 175 -8.43 -7.58 -21.53
C LYS A 175 -9.44 -8.01 -20.47
N THR A 176 -8.95 -8.49 -19.32
CA THR A 176 -9.85 -8.74 -18.19
C THR A 176 -10.21 -7.42 -17.48
N TRP A 177 -11.34 -7.41 -16.77
CA TRP A 177 -11.74 -6.27 -15.92
C TRP A 177 -10.65 -5.90 -14.90
N ALA A 178 -9.90 -6.91 -14.40
CA ALA A 178 -8.80 -6.70 -13.48
C ALA A 178 -7.66 -5.91 -14.15
N GLN A 179 -7.31 -6.26 -15.40
CA GLN A 179 -6.31 -5.52 -16.17
C GLN A 179 -6.75 -4.08 -16.44
N ILE A 180 -8.07 -3.85 -16.74
CA ILE A 180 -8.61 -2.49 -16.89
C ILE A 180 -8.46 -1.70 -15.59
N ALA A 181 -8.85 -2.27 -14.44
CA ALA A 181 -8.73 -1.61 -13.14
C ALA A 181 -7.26 -1.31 -12.74
N LEU A 182 -6.34 -2.23 -13.04
CA LEU A 182 -4.91 -2.00 -12.81
C LEU A 182 -4.37 -0.90 -13.72
N ARG A 183 -4.70 -0.94 -15.02
CA ARG A 183 -4.27 0.07 -16.00
C ARG A 183 -4.79 1.46 -15.66
N TYR A 184 -6.02 1.58 -15.17
CA TYR A 184 -6.59 2.82 -14.66
C TYR A 184 -5.71 3.46 -13.59
N ASN A 185 -5.28 2.70 -12.58
CA ASN A 185 -4.39 3.21 -11.54
C ASN A 185 -3.01 3.60 -12.08
N ILE A 186 -2.41 2.77 -12.95
CA ILE A 186 -1.10 3.06 -13.57
C ILE A 186 -1.16 4.37 -14.36
N GLN A 187 -2.20 4.62 -15.15
CA GLN A 187 -2.35 5.87 -15.91
C GLN A 187 -2.59 7.10 -15.04
N ARG A 188 -3.08 6.91 -13.82
CA ARG A 188 -3.12 7.95 -12.77
C ARG A 188 -1.77 8.18 -12.09
N GLY A 189 -0.68 7.50 -12.50
CA GLY A 189 0.63 7.58 -11.86
C GLY A 189 0.69 6.88 -10.50
N ILE A 190 -0.17 5.89 -10.26
CA ILE A 190 -0.27 5.13 -9.01
C ILE A 190 0.33 3.75 -9.24
N SER A 191 1.29 3.34 -8.42
CA SER A 191 1.79 1.96 -8.41
C SER A 191 0.74 1.02 -7.82
N VAL A 192 0.69 -0.24 -8.28
CA VAL A 192 -0.31 -1.22 -7.84
C VAL A 192 0.35 -2.47 -7.27
N VAL A 193 -0.23 -3.03 -6.21
CA VAL A 193 0.25 -4.27 -5.56
C VAL A 193 -0.86 -5.32 -5.48
N PRO A 194 -1.32 -5.86 -6.63
CA PRO A 194 -2.35 -6.88 -6.66
C PRO A 194 -1.81 -8.20 -6.09
N LYS A 195 -2.54 -8.82 -5.17
CA LYS A 195 -2.19 -10.13 -4.59
C LYS A 195 -2.90 -11.24 -5.33
N THR A 196 -2.16 -12.26 -5.76
CA THR A 196 -2.72 -13.52 -6.26
C THR A 196 -1.84 -14.71 -5.88
N SER A 197 -2.45 -15.89 -5.76
CA SER A 197 -1.76 -17.18 -5.66
C SER A 197 -1.90 -18.00 -6.95
N ASN A 198 -2.62 -17.50 -7.94
CA ASN A 198 -2.80 -18.13 -9.24
C ASN A 198 -1.72 -17.65 -10.21
N LYS A 199 -0.98 -18.58 -10.82
CA LYS A 199 0.14 -18.26 -11.74
C LYS A 199 -0.31 -17.53 -13.00
N ASP A 200 -1.45 -17.89 -13.58
CA ASP A 200 -1.96 -17.26 -14.79
C ASP A 200 -2.33 -15.79 -14.52
N ARG A 201 -2.93 -15.53 -13.35
CA ARG A 201 -3.23 -14.15 -12.90
C ARG A 201 -1.99 -13.33 -12.59
N LEU A 202 -0.83 -13.93 -12.25
CA LEU A 202 0.41 -13.18 -12.13
C LEU A 202 0.82 -12.59 -13.49
N VAL A 203 0.75 -13.42 -14.54
CA VAL A 203 1.04 -12.97 -15.91
C VAL A 203 -0.01 -11.96 -16.37
N GLU A 204 -1.29 -12.20 -16.10
CA GLU A 204 -2.39 -11.29 -16.40
C GLU A 204 -2.16 -9.91 -15.75
N ASN A 205 -1.88 -9.87 -14.45
CA ASN A 205 -1.71 -8.62 -13.69
C ASN A 205 -0.54 -7.76 -14.18
N ILE A 206 0.50 -8.36 -14.76
CA ILE A 206 1.64 -7.59 -15.31
C ILE A 206 1.43 -7.22 -16.79
N SER A 207 0.52 -7.89 -17.51
CA SER A 207 0.24 -7.66 -18.94
C SER A 207 -0.74 -6.49 -19.14
N ILE A 208 -0.37 -5.31 -18.64
CA ILE A 208 -1.19 -4.10 -18.62
C ILE A 208 -0.53 -2.88 -19.28
N PHE A 209 0.63 -3.10 -19.93
CA PHE A 209 1.42 -2.02 -20.54
C PHE A 209 1.30 -1.96 -22.06
N ASP A 210 0.56 -2.86 -22.66
CA ASP A 210 0.36 -3.02 -24.11
C ASP A 210 -0.94 -2.37 -24.63
N PHE A 211 -1.65 -1.64 -23.79
CA PHE A 211 -2.83 -0.86 -24.15
C PHE A 211 -2.93 0.40 -23.29
N GLU A 212 -3.75 1.36 -23.72
CA GLU A 212 -3.98 2.61 -23.01
C GLU A 212 -5.47 2.98 -23.05
N LEU A 213 -6.00 3.38 -21.88
CA LEU A 213 -7.34 3.91 -21.73
C LEU A 213 -7.37 5.36 -22.20
N THR A 214 -8.37 5.74 -22.98
CA THR A 214 -8.57 7.13 -23.42
C THR A 214 -9.06 8.02 -22.27
N GLY A 215 -8.93 9.36 -22.42
CA GLY A 215 -9.44 10.32 -21.42
C GLY A 215 -10.90 10.07 -21.03
N PRO A 216 -11.84 9.97 -21.97
CA PRO A 216 -13.25 9.66 -21.65
C PRO A 216 -13.45 8.32 -20.92
N GLU A 217 -12.61 7.32 -21.18
CA GLU A 217 -12.68 6.03 -20.47
C GLU A 217 -12.13 6.11 -19.06
N MET A 218 -11.07 6.88 -18.86
CA MET A 218 -10.56 7.21 -17.51
C MET A 218 -11.62 7.93 -16.68
N ASP A 219 -12.35 8.88 -17.32
CA ASP A 219 -13.46 9.59 -16.67
C ASP A 219 -14.61 8.64 -16.34
N ALA A 220 -15.00 7.77 -17.28
CA ALA A 220 -16.06 6.78 -17.05
C ALA A 220 -15.73 5.82 -15.89
N ILE A 221 -14.46 5.43 -15.73
CA ILE A 221 -14.04 4.61 -14.59
C ILE A 221 -14.03 5.44 -13.29
N ARG A 222 -13.64 6.71 -13.33
CA ARG A 222 -13.71 7.59 -12.16
C ARG A 222 -15.15 7.77 -11.69
N ASP A 223 -16.10 7.89 -12.60
CA ASP A 223 -17.51 8.17 -12.32
C ASP A 223 -18.26 6.98 -11.69
N ILE A 224 -17.69 5.77 -11.68
CA ILE A 224 -18.24 4.63 -10.93
C ILE A 224 -17.74 4.56 -9.48
N ASP A 225 -16.99 5.55 -9.01
CA ASP A 225 -16.59 5.65 -7.60
C ASP A 225 -17.84 5.69 -6.69
N ARG A 226 -17.76 4.98 -5.58
CA ARG A 226 -18.88 4.84 -4.61
C ARG A 226 -18.40 5.09 -3.18
N GLU A 227 -17.16 5.56 -3.02
CA GLU A 227 -16.49 5.69 -1.72
C GLU A 227 -16.50 4.36 -0.93
N GLN A 228 -16.54 3.24 -1.64
CA GLN A 228 -16.70 1.91 -1.05
C GLN A 228 -15.36 1.37 -0.53
N ARG A 229 -15.04 1.64 0.72
CA ARG A 229 -13.86 1.10 1.40
C ARG A 229 -14.07 -0.37 1.78
N MET A 230 -13.07 -1.21 1.53
CA MET A 230 -13.10 -2.66 1.80
C MET A 230 -12.20 -3.06 2.96
N VAL A 231 -11.29 -2.17 3.38
CA VAL A 231 -10.36 -2.39 4.49
C VAL A 231 -10.54 -1.27 5.50
N THR A 232 -11.39 -1.49 6.48
CA THR A 232 -11.78 -0.49 7.49
C THR A 232 -11.03 -0.65 8.80
N PHE A 233 -10.63 -1.90 9.14
CA PHE A 233 -9.98 -2.22 10.40
C PHE A 233 -10.80 -1.83 11.63
N ASP A 234 -12.07 -2.22 11.63
CA ASP A 234 -13.11 -1.81 12.58
C ASP A 234 -12.76 -1.98 14.05
N ALA A 235 -11.95 -2.97 14.40
CA ALA A 235 -11.52 -3.19 15.78
C ALA A 235 -10.72 -2.02 16.38
N THR A 236 -10.24 -1.10 15.57
CA THR A 236 -9.43 0.06 15.98
C THR A 236 -10.12 1.41 15.75
N LYS A 237 -11.43 1.44 15.43
CA LYS A 237 -12.17 2.68 15.16
C LYS A 237 -12.07 3.72 16.29
N ASN A 238 -11.96 3.28 17.53
CA ASN A 238 -11.84 4.17 18.69
C ASN A 238 -10.41 4.68 18.94
N HIS A 239 -9.46 4.35 18.07
CA HIS A 239 -8.09 4.81 18.22
C HIS A 239 -7.98 6.30 17.85
N PRO A 240 -7.27 7.16 18.62
CA PRO A 240 -7.14 8.60 18.32
C PRO A 240 -6.57 8.90 16.94
N PHE A 241 -5.79 7.98 16.39
CA PHE A 241 -5.18 8.11 15.05
C PHE A 241 -5.87 7.22 13.99
N TYR A 242 -7.14 6.84 14.22
CA TYR A 242 -7.88 6.14 13.18
C TYR A 242 -8.01 7.02 11.92
N PRO A 243 -7.60 6.54 10.72
CA PRO A 243 -7.41 7.43 9.58
C PRO A 243 -8.68 7.70 8.78
N PHE A 244 -9.77 6.99 9.06
CA PHE A 244 -10.99 7.10 8.27
C PHE A 244 -12.06 7.81 9.08
N GLU A 245 -12.72 8.77 8.45
CA GLU A 245 -13.93 9.38 9.00
C GLU A 245 -15.06 8.34 9.08
N GLU A 246 -15.89 8.42 10.11
CA GLU A 246 -17.13 7.67 10.11
C GLU A 246 -18.04 8.19 8.98
N PRO A 247 -18.81 7.30 8.31
CA PRO A 247 -19.81 7.75 7.35
C PRO A 247 -20.69 8.80 8.04
N LYS A 248 -20.79 9.97 7.46
CA LYS A 248 -21.78 10.97 7.89
C LYS A 248 -23.15 10.39 7.56
N ASP A 249 -23.96 10.11 8.62
CA ASP A 249 -25.35 9.69 8.50
C ASP A 249 -26.19 10.67 7.67
#